data_20cb4eb7eded84c12b9422e9b1498d28
#
_entry.id   20cb4eb7eded84c12b9422e9b1498d28
#
_cell.length_a   1.000
_cell.length_b   1.000
_cell.length_c   1.000
_cell.angle_alpha   90.00
_cell.angle_beta   90.00
_cell.angle_gamma   90.00
#
_symmetry.space_group_name_H-M   'P 1'
#
loop_
_entity.id
_entity.type
_entity.pdbx_description
1 polymer ?
#
loop_
_entity_poly.entity_id
_entity_poly.type
_entity_poly.pdbx_seq_one_letter_code
_entity_poly.pdbx_strand_id
1 'polypeptide(L)'
;INLVDADLPVSALSCGWTSDGEVTYSQVNVTIESLQSKTEMCVEDLRAKYTSAFMNPGTGNDEIPFAQVISESYADKLRKYNEGFLINGFGATTGLKAQITSANGAQLQAGTPAAWDANNAFSQALDLYDAIDEAVKDRDDLIMVVSPDAYRALVRALVAQNLYHFNSVDGNDILILPGTNVTVVKSSALVGSDYKFAGPGKMIIAATGLTDE
;
A
#
# COMPACT_ATOMS: atom_id res chain seq x y z
N ILE A 1 8.35 2.26 17.71
CA ILE A 1 7.79 3.58 17.31
C ILE A 1 7.15 4.17 18.56
N ASN A 2 7.58 5.36 18.93
CA ASN A 2 7.01 6.08 20.06
C ASN A 2 5.94 7.03 19.53
N LEU A 3 4.73 6.91 20.06
CA LEU A 3 3.62 7.81 19.79
C LEU A 3 3.44 8.73 21.01
N VAL A 4 3.36 10.01 20.75
CA VAL A 4 3.08 11.03 21.77
C VAL A 4 1.75 11.67 21.39
N ASP A 5 0.78 11.55 22.25
CA ASP A 5 -0.49 12.24 22.14
C ASP A 5 -0.57 13.26 23.30
N ALA A 6 -0.78 14.52 22.93
CA ALA A 6 -0.84 15.62 23.88
C ALA A 6 -2.23 16.27 23.77
N ASP A 7 -2.99 16.19 24.83
CA ASP A 7 -4.24 16.94 24.93
C ASP A 7 -3.94 18.43 25.15
N LEU A 8 -4.55 19.30 24.35
CA LEU A 8 -4.38 20.75 24.45
C LEU A 8 -5.70 21.38 24.96
N PRO A 9 -5.94 21.38 26.26
CA PRO A 9 -7.12 22.05 26.80
C PRO A 9 -6.97 23.55 26.65
N VAL A 10 -7.89 24.15 25.89
CA VAL A 10 -7.99 25.61 25.76
C VAL A 10 -9.13 26.08 26.64
N SER A 11 -8.82 26.80 27.70
CA SER A 11 -9.81 27.41 28.58
C SER A 11 -9.72 28.94 28.60
N ALA A 12 -10.79 29.61 28.97
CA ALA A 12 -10.77 31.06 29.16
C ALA A 12 -9.80 31.41 30.30
N LEU A 13 -9.08 32.52 30.14
CA LEU A 13 -8.14 32.99 31.12
C LEU A 13 -8.83 33.24 32.46
N SER A 14 -8.48 32.47 33.49
CA SER A 14 -8.93 32.65 34.86
C SER A 14 -7.72 32.86 35.80
N CYS A 15 -7.92 33.65 36.86
CA CYS A 15 -6.89 33.77 37.89
C CYS A 15 -6.84 32.47 38.73
N GLY A 16 -5.96 31.58 38.38
CA GLY A 16 -5.77 30.29 39.01
C GLY A 16 -5.21 29.31 37.99
N TRP A 17 -4.16 28.61 38.34
CA TRP A 17 -3.44 27.71 37.44
C TRP A 17 -3.73 26.26 37.84
N THR A 18 -4.51 25.56 37.08
CA THR A 18 -4.62 24.10 37.18
C THR A 18 -4.26 23.53 35.81
N SER A 19 -3.39 22.52 35.84
CA SER A 19 -3.05 21.77 34.61
C SER A 19 -4.19 20.83 34.28
N ASP A 20 -4.90 21.07 33.18
CA ASP A 20 -6.01 20.23 32.72
C ASP A 20 -5.60 19.31 31.55
N GLY A 21 -4.35 19.35 31.11
CA GLY A 21 -3.84 18.55 30.00
C GLY A 21 -3.03 17.36 30.44
N GLU A 22 -3.22 16.24 29.79
CA GLU A 22 -2.45 15.02 29.96
C GLU A 22 -1.64 14.73 28.69
N VAL A 23 -0.40 14.29 28.85
CA VAL A 23 0.43 13.81 27.74
C VAL A 23 0.56 12.30 27.86
N THR A 24 -0.01 11.60 26.91
CA THR A 24 0.03 10.13 26.85
C THR A 24 1.16 9.67 25.95
N TYR A 25 1.98 8.76 26.47
CA TYR A 25 3.05 8.13 25.70
C TYR A 25 2.68 6.68 25.42
N SER A 26 2.66 6.30 24.15
CA SER A 26 2.49 4.92 23.76
C SER A 26 3.64 4.45 22.88
N GLN A 27 3.93 3.17 22.94
CA GLN A 27 5.01 2.56 22.16
C GLN A 27 4.47 1.37 21.40
N VAL A 28 4.73 1.35 20.08
CA VAL A 28 4.46 0.19 19.23
C VAL A 28 5.77 -0.50 18.90
N ASN A 29 5.87 -1.78 19.27
CA ASN A 29 7.01 -2.61 18.92
C ASN A 29 6.77 -3.26 17.55
N VAL A 30 7.74 -3.10 16.65
CA VAL A 30 7.73 -3.71 15.31
C VAL A 30 8.75 -4.84 15.27
N THR A 31 8.31 -6.03 14.92
CA THR A 31 9.18 -7.18 14.73
C THR A 31 9.71 -7.19 13.29
N ILE A 32 11.04 -7.25 13.17
CA ILE A 32 11.72 -7.31 11.87
C ILE A 32 12.15 -8.75 11.63
N GLU A 33 11.91 -9.26 10.44
CA GLU A 33 12.31 -10.60 10.02
C GLU A 33 13.30 -10.53 8.86
N SER A 34 14.34 -11.36 8.90
CA SER A 34 15.36 -11.39 7.84
C SER A 34 14.88 -12.24 6.68
N LEU A 35 14.92 -11.68 5.48
CA LEU A 35 14.58 -12.37 4.24
C LEU A 35 15.84 -12.73 3.47
N GLN A 36 15.90 -13.94 2.96
CA GLN A 36 17.00 -14.41 2.12
C GLN A 36 16.44 -15.04 0.85
N SER A 37 16.98 -14.66 -0.30
CA SER A 37 16.73 -15.32 -1.58
C SER A 37 18.02 -15.94 -2.09
N LYS A 38 17.98 -17.22 -2.42
CA LYS A 38 19.09 -17.95 -3.04
C LYS A 38 18.66 -18.47 -4.38
N THR A 39 19.46 -18.22 -5.41
CA THR A 39 19.21 -18.72 -6.76
C THR A 39 20.46 -19.36 -7.30
N GLU A 40 20.33 -20.57 -7.80
CA GLU A 40 21.37 -21.29 -8.52
C GLU A 40 21.07 -21.23 -10.01
N MET A 41 22.08 -20.98 -10.81
CA MET A 41 21.99 -20.96 -12.26
C MET A 41 23.08 -21.80 -12.88
N CYS A 42 22.67 -22.68 -13.81
CA CYS A 42 23.62 -23.43 -14.60
C CYS A 42 24.14 -22.58 -15.77
N VAL A 43 25.45 -22.39 -15.84
CA VAL A 43 26.10 -21.58 -16.88
C VAL A 43 25.83 -22.11 -18.28
N GLU A 44 25.71 -23.43 -18.43
CA GLU A 44 25.46 -24.09 -19.72
C GLU A 44 24.02 -23.82 -20.21
N ASP A 45 23.03 -23.85 -19.33
CA ASP A 45 21.66 -23.48 -19.67
C ASP A 45 21.54 -22.01 -20.11
N LEU A 46 22.35 -21.16 -19.55
CA LEU A 46 22.44 -19.76 -19.91
C LEU A 46 23.02 -19.60 -21.32
N ARG A 47 24.12 -20.29 -21.62
CA ARG A 47 24.73 -20.27 -22.95
C ARG A 47 23.75 -20.77 -24.00
N ALA A 48 22.99 -21.82 -23.73
CA ALA A 48 22.05 -22.40 -24.68
C ALA A 48 20.82 -21.53 -24.97
N LYS A 49 20.31 -20.81 -23.97
CA LYS A 49 19.03 -20.08 -24.06
C LYS A 49 19.17 -18.59 -24.34
N TYR A 50 20.23 -17.96 -23.83
CA TYR A 50 20.37 -16.50 -23.88
C TYR A 50 21.43 -16.02 -24.88
N THR A 51 22.53 -16.75 -25.01
CA THR A 51 23.63 -16.32 -25.88
C THR A 51 23.30 -16.37 -27.36
N SER A 52 22.41 -17.24 -27.79
CA SER A 52 21.98 -17.27 -29.19
C SER A 52 21.23 -16.02 -29.64
N ALA A 53 20.59 -15.28 -28.75
CA ALA A 53 19.82 -14.09 -29.06
C ALA A 53 20.68 -12.80 -29.01
N PHE A 54 21.79 -12.80 -28.26
CA PHE A 54 22.60 -11.61 -27.99
C PHE A 54 24.07 -11.74 -28.46
N MET A 55 24.48 -12.87 -29.02
CA MET A 55 25.78 -13.02 -29.61
C MET A 55 25.84 -12.37 -31.00
N ASN A 56 26.52 -11.25 -31.09
CA ASN A 56 27.02 -10.79 -32.38
C ASN A 56 28.19 -11.70 -32.79
N PRO A 57 28.17 -12.32 -33.97
CA PRO A 57 29.29 -13.13 -34.45
C PRO A 57 30.57 -12.25 -34.52
N GLY A 58 31.57 -12.57 -33.73
CA GLY A 58 32.88 -11.94 -33.75
C GLY A 58 33.23 -11.03 -32.57
N THR A 59 32.35 -10.85 -31.60
CA THR A 59 32.70 -10.21 -30.32
C THR A 59 33.09 -11.29 -29.30
N GLY A 60 34.24 -11.09 -28.65
CA GLY A 60 34.69 -11.95 -27.57
C GLY A 60 33.66 -12.01 -26.42
N ASN A 61 33.70 -13.07 -25.65
CA ASN A 61 32.75 -13.45 -24.60
C ASN A 61 32.62 -12.45 -23.42
N ASP A 62 33.12 -11.23 -23.52
CA ASP A 62 33.42 -10.42 -22.35
C ASP A 62 32.28 -9.48 -21.89
N GLU A 63 31.22 -9.34 -22.65
CA GLU A 63 30.14 -8.43 -22.24
C GLU A 63 28.76 -8.98 -22.58
N ILE A 64 28.37 -10.01 -21.85
CA ILE A 64 26.96 -10.38 -21.85
C ILE A 64 26.30 -9.53 -20.76
N PRO A 65 25.35 -8.65 -21.08
CA PRO A 65 24.61 -7.83 -20.10
C PRO A 65 23.62 -8.69 -19.30
N PHE A 66 24.06 -9.89 -18.98
CA PHE A 66 23.26 -10.95 -18.39
C PHE A 66 22.98 -10.67 -16.91
N ALA A 67 24.01 -10.22 -16.19
CA ALA A 67 23.88 -9.84 -14.80
C ALA A 67 22.87 -8.70 -14.63
N GLN A 68 22.85 -7.75 -15.56
CA GLN A 68 21.91 -6.64 -15.55
C GLN A 68 20.47 -7.13 -15.75
N VAL A 69 20.22 -7.98 -16.76
CA VAL A 69 18.86 -8.50 -17.04
C VAL A 69 18.33 -9.31 -15.86
N ILE A 70 19.17 -10.10 -15.22
CA ILE A 70 18.77 -10.84 -14.03
C ILE A 70 18.50 -9.89 -12.87
N SER A 71 19.39 -8.94 -12.63
CA SER A 71 19.24 -7.94 -11.56
C SER A 71 17.94 -7.15 -11.71
N GLU A 72 17.61 -6.71 -12.92
CA GLU A 72 16.34 -6.02 -13.20
C GLU A 72 15.13 -6.93 -12.94
N SER A 73 15.17 -8.19 -13.40
CA SER A 73 14.11 -9.17 -13.13
C SER A 73 13.93 -9.45 -11.63
N TYR A 74 15.03 -9.50 -10.87
CA TYR A 74 14.96 -9.67 -9.42
C TYR A 74 14.42 -8.44 -8.73
N ALA A 75 14.82 -7.26 -9.13
CA ALA A 75 14.33 -6.01 -8.57
C ALA A 75 12.79 -5.90 -8.70
N ASP A 76 12.24 -6.25 -9.86
CA ASP A 76 10.79 -6.24 -10.07
C ASP A 76 10.05 -7.29 -9.22
N LYS A 77 10.62 -8.48 -9.10
CA LYS A 77 10.05 -9.53 -8.23
C LYS A 77 10.13 -9.12 -6.76
N LEU A 78 11.25 -8.56 -6.32
CA LEU A 78 11.45 -8.12 -4.95
C LEU A 78 10.46 -7.01 -4.59
N ARG A 79 10.20 -6.06 -5.50
CA ARG A 79 9.19 -5.02 -5.30
C ARG A 79 7.81 -5.61 -5.04
N LYS A 80 7.39 -6.58 -5.85
CA LYS A 80 6.09 -7.27 -5.68
C LYS A 80 6.03 -8.06 -4.38
N TYR A 81 7.12 -8.73 -4.01
CA TYR A 81 7.21 -9.45 -2.74
C TYR A 81 7.11 -8.51 -1.55
N ASN A 82 7.84 -7.38 -1.58
CA ASN A 82 7.78 -6.39 -0.50
C ASN A 82 6.37 -5.82 -0.32
N GLU A 83 5.66 -5.51 -1.42
CA GLU A 83 4.26 -5.10 -1.35
C GLU A 83 3.38 -6.18 -0.73
N GLY A 84 3.58 -7.44 -1.14
CA GLY A 84 2.90 -8.59 -0.56
C GLY A 84 3.14 -8.75 0.93
N PHE A 85 4.38 -8.57 1.39
CA PHE A 85 4.73 -8.67 2.81
C PHE A 85 4.13 -7.55 3.63
N LEU A 86 4.14 -6.32 3.13
CA LEU A 86 3.53 -5.19 3.82
C LEU A 86 2.03 -5.41 4.06
N ILE A 87 1.34 -5.99 3.09
CA ILE A 87 -0.12 -6.18 3.19
C ILE A 87 -0.49 -7.48 3.88
N ASN A 88 0.11 -8.61 3.50
CA ASN A 88 -0.27 -9.93 4.00
C ASN A 88 0.58 -10.41 5.17
N GLY A 89 1.75 -9.84 5.37
CA GLY A 89 2.75 -10.32 6.34
C GLY A 89 3.60 -11.46 5.79
N PHE A 90 4.62 -11.84 6.56
CA PHE A 90 5.51 -12.96 6.25
C PHE A 90 6.05 -13.58 7.54
N GLY A 91 6.07 -14.93 7.62
CA GLY A 91 6.59 -15.64 8.78
C GLY A 91 5.88 -15.25 10.09
N ALA A 92 6.64 -14.72 11.04
CA ALA A 92 6.13 -14.23 12.32
C ALA A 92 5.67 -12.77 12.26
N THR A 93 5.95 -12.05 11.16
CA THR A 93 5.52 -10.65 11.01
C THR A 93 4.08 -10.57 10.54
N THR A 94 3.31 -9.71 11.16
CA THR A 94 1.92 -9.45 10.79
C THR A 94 1.86 -8.34 9.75
N GLY A 95 1.19 -8.61 8.61
CA GLY A 95 0.93 -7.59 7.59
C GLY A 95 -0.20 -6.65 7.99
N LEU A 96 -0.35 -5.57 7.21
CA LEU A 96 -1.39 -4.56 7.41
C LEU A 96 -2.79 -5.17 7.54
N LYS A 97 -3.10 -6.18 6.73
CA LYS A 97 -4.37 -6.89 6.77
C LYS A 97 -4.72 -7.51 8.14
N ALA A 98 -3.70 -8.01 8.86
CA ALA A 98 -3.90 -8.58 10.19
C ALA A 98 -3.98 -7.50 11.29
N GLN A 99 -3.45 -6.31 11.02
CA GLN A 99 -3.49 -5.17 11.94
C GLN A 99 -4.79 -4.38 11.84
N ILE A 100 -5.45 -4.36 10.68
CA ILE A 100 -6.74 -3.69 10.49
C ILE A 100 -7.85 -4.57 11.07
N THR A 101 -8.08 -4.44 12.36
CA THR A 101 -9.12 -5.15 13.10
C THR A 101 -9.87 -4.18 14.00
N SER A 102 -11.10 -4.52 14.38
CA SER A 102 -11.87 -3.70 15.34
C SER A 102 -11.17 -3.59 16.70
N ALA A 103 -10.41 -4.59 17.10
CA ALA A 103 -9.62 -4.55 18.33
C ALA A 103 -8.51 -3.49 18.30
N ASN A 104 -8.02 -3.13 17.12
CA ASN A 104 -7.01 -2.10 16.90
C ASN A 104 -7.63 -0.75 16.50
N GLY A 105 -8.93 -0.55 16.75
CA GLY A 105 -9.63 0.71 16.47
C GLY A 105 -10.05 0.89 15.00
N ALA A 106 -9.86 -0.10 14.14
CA ALA A 106 -10.33 -0.01 12.76
C ALA A 106 -11.87 -0.03 12.70
N GLN A 107 -12.45 0.90 11.96
CA GLN A 107 -13.86 0.87 11.64
C GLN A 107 -14.09 -0.19 10.55
N LEU A 108 -14.86 -1.21 10.89
CA LEU A 108 -15.22 -2.25 9.94
C LEU A 108 -16.56 -1.88 9.30
N GLN A 109 -16.59 -1.85 7.97
CA GLN A 109 -17.84 -1.68 7.25
C GLN A 109 -18.77 -2.88 7.57
N ALA A 110 -19.98 -2.59 8.03
CA ALA A 110 -20.98 -3.61 8.32
C ALA A 110 -21.49 -4.23 7.00
N GLY A 111 -21.48 -5.54 6.91
CA GLY A 111 -22.00 -6.29 5.78
C GLY A 111 -21.01 -7.32 5.22
N THR A 112 -21.49 -8.17 4.34
CA THR A 112 -20.64 -9.11 3.62
C THR A 112 -19.87 -8.33 2.54
N PRO A 113 -18.53 -8.34 2.53
CA PRO A 113 -17.78 -7.68 1.49
C PRO A 113 -18.13 -8.31 0.13
N ALA A 114 -18.88 -7.58 -0.67
CA ALA A 114 -19.19 -7.99 -2.02
C ALA A 114 -18.02 -7.65 -2.95
N ALA A 115 -17.80 -8.48 -3.95
CA ALA A 115 -16.89 -8.12 -5.04
C ALA A 115 -17.40 -6.83 -5.71
N TRP A 116 -16.49 -5.91 -5.97
CA TRP A 116 -16.85 -4.68 -6.66
C TRP A 116 -17.12 -4.95 -8.13
N ASP A 117 -18.23 -4.47 -8.61
CA ASP A 117 -18.63 -4.47 -10.03
C ASP A 117 -18.96 -3.04 -10.50
N ALA A 118 -19.29 -2.90 -11.78
CA ALA A 118 -19.60 -1.60 -12.36
C ALA A 118 -20.85 -0.91 -11.76
N ASN A 119 -21.72 -1.65 -11.06
CA ASN A 119 -22.96 -1.12 -10.50
C ASN A 119 -22.80 -0.72 -9.03
N ASN A 120 -21.97 -1.45 -8.28
CA ASN A 120 -21.88 -1.28 -6.82
C ASN A 120 -20.56 -0.63 -6.36
N ALA A 121 -19.50 -0.61 -7.19
CA ALA A 121 -18.18 -0.17 -6.78
C ALA A 121 -18.15 1.25 -6.23
N PHE A 122 -18.88 2.17 -6.83
CA PHE A 122 -18.90 3.58 -6.39
C PHE A 122 -19.63 3.75 -5.05
N SER A 123 -20.80 3.12 -4.87
CA SER A 123 -21.52 3.19 -3.60
C SER A 123 -20.72 2.54 -2.47
N GLN A 124 -20.13 1.38 -2.70
CA GLN A 124 -19.30 0.71 -1.70
C GLN A 124 -18.00 1.46 -1.39
N ALA A 125 -17.45 2.21 -2.35
CA ALA A 125 -16.31 3.09 -2.07
C ALA A 125 -16.70 4.27 -1.18
N LEU A 126 -17.90 4.85 -1.37
CA LEU A 126 -18.43 5.88 -0.47
C LEU A 126 -18.75 5.31 0.92
N ASP A 127 -19.36 4.14 0.99
CA ASP A 127 -19.63 3.46 2.28
C ASP A 127 -18.32 3.21 3.06
N LEU A 128 -17.23 2.86 2.34
CA LEU A 128 -15.90 2.69 2.96
C LEU A 128 -15.33 4.03 3.43
N TYR A 129 -15.55 5.11 2.69
CA TYR A 129 -15.17 6.46 3.11
C TYR A 129 -15.96 6.90 4.34
N ASP A 130 -17.27 6.63 4.35
CA ASP A 130 -18.15 7.01 5.46
C ASP A 130 -17.79 6.27 6.77
N ALA A 131 -17.20 5.08 6.66
CA ALA A 131 -16.67 4.33 7.79
C ALA A 131 -15.40 4.92 8.41
N ILE A 132 -14.72 5.86 7.74
CA ILE A 132 -13.58 6.57 8.32
C ILE A 132 -14.06 7.48 9.44
N ASP A 133 -13.28 7.51 10.55
CA ASP A 133 -13.58 8.41 11.67
C ASP A 133 -13.61 9.88 11.22
N GLU A 134 -14.61 10.61 11.69
CA GLU A 134 -14.83 12.02 11.34
C GLU A 134 -13.61 12.89 11.69
N ALA A 135 -12.91 12.57 12.76
CA ALA A 135 -11.72 13.31 13.20
C ALA A 135 -10.56 13.28 12.20
N VAL A 136 -10.56 12.32 11.25
CA VAL A 136 -9.49 12.16 10.27
C VAL A 136 -9.95 12.40 8.83
N LYS A 137 -11.24 12.61 8.59
CA LYS A 137 -11.79 12.82 7.23
C LYS A 137 -11.27 14.07 6.52
N ASP A 138 -10.91 15.11 7.27
CA ASP A 138 -10.37 16.35 6.72
C ASP A 138 -8.89 16.31 6.35
N ARG A 139 -8.26 15.16 6.51
CA ARG A 139 -6.83 15.02 6.20
C ARG A 139 -6.59 14.89 4.70
N ASP A 140 -5.52 15.54 4.21
CA ASP A 140 -5.13 15.52 2.78
C ASP A 140 -4.41 14.21 2.37
N ASP A 141 -4.06 13.35 3.33
CA ASP A 141 -3.28 12.14 3.10
C ASP A 141 -4.13 10.86 3.11
N LEU A 142 -5.43 10.99 2.88
CA LEU A 142 -6.32 9.84 2.81
C LEU A 142 -6.09 9.02 1.54
N ILE A 143 -5.89 7.73 1.75
CA ILE A 143 -5.74 6.75 0.66
C ILE A 143 -6.75 5.62 0.82
N MET A 144 -7.19 5.10 -0.30
CA MET A 144 -8.00 3.88 -0.39
C MET A 144 -7.22 2.85 -1.21
N VAL A 145 -6.87 1.74 -0.58
CA VAL A 145 -6.12 0.67 -1.24
C VAL A 145 -7.07 -0.43 -1.66
N VAL A 146 -7.05 -0.74 -2.94
CA VAL A 146 -7.96 -1.71 -3.57
C VAL A 146 -7.20 -2.68 -4.49
N SER A 147 -7.81 -3.81 -4.81
CA SER A 147 -7.27 -4.72 -5.81
C SER A 147 -7.34 -4.10 -7.22
N PRO A 148 -6.50 -4.54 -8.17
CA PRO A 148 -6.56 -4.05 -9.55
C PRO A 148 -7.92 -4.28 -10.23
N ASP A 149 -8.63 -5.35 -9.86
CA ASP A 149 -9.96 -5.65 -10.39
C ASP A 149 -11.01 -4.69 -9.81
N ALA A 150 -10.97 -4.44 -8.51
CA ALA A 150 -11.83 -3.47 -7.84
C ALA A 150 -11.58 -2.04 -8.38
N TYR A 151 -10.33 -1.66 -8.63
CA TYR A 151 -9.99 -0.38 -9.25
C TYR A 151 -10.64 -0.23 -10.62
N ARG A 152 -10.54 -1.27 -11.48
CA ARG A 152 -11.18 -1.25 -12.81
C ARG A 152 -12.70 -1.20 -12.72
N ALA A 153 -13.31 -1.90 -11.75
CA ALA A 153 -14.74 -1.84 -11.51
C ALA A 153 -15.18 -0.43 -11.10
N LEU A 154 -14.42 0.22 -10.22
CA LEU A 154 -14.67 1.61 -9.80
C LEU A 154 -14.58 2.58 -10.98
N VAL A 155 -13.53 2.48 -11.80
CA VAL A 155 -13.39 3.33 -13.00
C VAL A 155 -14.60 3.14 -13.94
N ARG A 156 -15.05 1.91 -14.17
CA ARG A 156 -16.24 1.65 -14.99
C ARG A 156 -17.52 2.25 -14.39
N ALA A 157 -17.69 2.16 -13.07
CA ALA A 157 -18.80 2.75 -12.36
C ALA A 157 -18.81 4.30 -12.50
N LEU A 158 -17.66 4.94 -12.37
CA LEU A 158 -17.51 6.39 -12.53
C LEU A 158 -17.77 6.84 -13.98
N VAL A 159 -17.28 6.07 -14.97
CA VAL A 159 -17.56 6.34 -16.40
C VAL A 159 -19.05 6.22 -16.69
N ALA A 160 -19.73 5.19 -16.17
CA ALA A 160 -21.17 4.99 -16.36
C ALA A 160 -22.00 6.13 -15.76
N GLN A 161 -21.53 6.77 -14.68
CA GLN A 161 -22.17 7.92 -14.04
C GLN A 161 -21.69 9.27 -14.56
N ASN A 162 -20.80 9.29 -15.58
CA ASN A 162 -20.18 10.49 -16.12
C ASN A 162 -19.41 11.33 -15.08
N LEU A 163 -18.85 10.67 -14.07
CA LEU A 163 -18.05 11.27 -13.00
C LEU A 163 -16.54 11.08 -13.19
N TYR A 164 -16.12 10.33 -14.22
CA TYR A 164 -14.73 10.08 -14.51
C TYR A 164 -14.15 11.20 -15.38
N HIS A 165 -13.24 11.97 -14.81
CA HIS A 165 -12.46 12.96 -15.56
C HIS A 165 -11.02 12.48 -15.71
N PHE A 166 -10.68 12.07 -16.92
CA PHE A 166 -9.32 11.67 -17.25
C PHE A 166 -8.41 12.91 -17.35
N ASN A 167 -7.41 12.99 -16.49
CA ASN A 167 -6.38 14.00 -16.56
C ASN A 167 -5.15 13.44 -17.24
N SER A 168 -5.01 13.68 -18.54
CA SER A 168 -3.94 13.11 -19.36
C SER A 168 -2.58 13.82 -19.26
N VAL A 169 -2.49 14.86 -18.44
CA VAL A 169 -1.32 15.77 -18.47
C VAL A 169 -0.07 15.16 -17.83
N ASP A 170 -0.21 14.24 -16.87
CA ASP A 170 0.93 13.76 -16.08
C ASP A 170 1.24 12.25 -16.24
N GLY A 171 0.52 11.52 -17.08
CA GLY A 171 0.77 10.09 -17.28
C GLY A 171 0.55 9.20 -16.05
N ASN A 172 0.24 9.78 -14.90
CA ASN A 172 -0.14 9.10 -13.68
C ASN A 172 -1.65 9.18 -13.52
N ASP A 173 -2.33 8.05 -13.68
CA ASP A 173 -3.75 7.90 -13.41
C ASP A 173 -4.00 7.97 -11.90
N ILE A 174 -4.00 9.18 -11.34
CA ILE A 174 -4.39 9.41 -9.95
C ILE A 174 -5.92 9.49 -9.94
N LEU A 175 -6.56 8.49 -9.37
CA LEU A 175 -8.00 8.48 -9.17
C LEU A 175 -8.33 9.03 -7.78
N ILE A 176 -9.00 10.18 -7.76
CA ILE A 176 -9.59 10.72 -6.53
C ILE A 176 -11.06 10.34 -6.54
N LEU A 177 -11.57 9.83 -5.42
CA LEU A 177 -12.97 9.48 -5.30
C LEU A 177 -13.82 10.75 -5.33
N PRO A 178 -14.78 10.91 -6.30
CA PRO A 178 -15.58 12.10 -6.44
C PRO A 178 -16.36 12.45 -5.16
N GLY A 179 -16.29 13.72 -4.77
CA GLY A 179 -16.92 14.20 -3.54
C GLY A 179 -16.11 13.98 -2.26
N THR A 180 -14.89 13.46 -2.39
CA THR A 180 -14.00 13.21 -1.26
C THR A 180 -12.57 13.66 -1.58
N ASN A 181 -11.70 13.66 -0.58
CA ASN A 181 -10.24 13.89 -0.72
C ASN A 181 -9.42 12.60 -0.78
N VAL A 182 -10.07 11.43 -0.96
CA VAL A 182 -9.43 10.13 -0.93
C VAL A 182 -8.79 9.78 -2.27
N THR A 183 -7.50 9.48 -2.24
CA THR A 183 -6.77 8.96 -3.40
C THR A 183 -6.88 7.44 -3.47
N VAL A 184 -7.37 6.91 -4.58
CA VAL A 184 -7.52 5.46 -4.77
C VAL A 184 -6.24 4.88 -5.37
N VAL A 185 -5.64 3.93 -4.65
CA VAL A 185 -4.39 3.25 -5.03
C VAL A 185 -4.66 1.78 -5.28
N LYS A 186 -4.17 1.27 -6.41
CA LYS A 186 -4.23 -0.16 -6.72
C LYS A 186 -3.03 -0.90 -6.14
N SER A 187 -3.27 -2.04 -5.49
CA SER A 187 -2.21 -2.90 -4.96
C SER A 187 -2.28 -4.30 -5.56
N SER A 188 -1.15 -4.77 -6.08
CA SER A 188 -1.03 -6.12 -6.64
C SER A 188 -1.11 -7.20 -5.54
N ALA A 189 -0.80 -6.87 -4.30
CA ALA A 189 -0.90 -7.77 -3.17
C ALA A 189 -2.34 -8.13 -2.76
N LEU A 190 -3.32 -7.37 -3.26
CA LEU A 190 -4.75 -7.64 -3.04
C LEU A 190 -5.41 -8.42 -4.19
N VAL A 191 -4.66 -8.89 -5.17
CA VAL A 191 -5.20 -9.72 -6.25
C VAL A 191 -5.83 -10.99 -5.67
N GLY A 192 -7.07 -11.29 -6.06
CA GLY A 192 -7.82 -12.43 -5.55
C GLY A 192 -8.33 -12.27 -4.11
N SER A 193 -8.22 -11.07 -3.54
CA SER A 193 -8.70 -10.75 -2.19
C SER A 193 -9.83 -9.73 -2.26
N ASP A 194 -10.87 -9.95 -1.47
CA ASP A 194 -11.99 -9.00 -1.32
C ASP A 194 -11.69 -7.87 -0.32
N TYR A 195 -10.50 -7.87 0.27
CA TYR A 195 -10.09 -6.82 1.20
C TYR A 195 -9.87 -5.49 0.50
N LYS A 196 -10.40 -4.45 1.12
CA LYS A 196 -10.23 -3.06 0.74
C LYS A 196 -10.11 -2.26 2.02
N PHE A 197 -9.25 -1.28 2.04
CA PHE A 197 -9.10 -0.44 3.23
C PHE A 197 -8.86 1.00 2.84
N ALA A 198 -9.34 1.90 3.68
CA ALA A 198 -9.16 3.33 3.53
C ALA A 198 -8.69 3.93 4.86
N GLY A 199 -7.87 4.95 4.77
CA GLY A 199 -7.36 5.65 5.94
C GLY A 199 -6.19 6.57 5.61
N PRO A 200 -5.63 7.25 6.63
CA PRO A 200 -4.49 8.12 6.44
C PRO A 200 -3.24 7.37 6.00
N GLY A 201 -2.67 7.72 4.86
CA GLY A 201 -1.50 7.05 4.29
C GLY A 201 -0.25 7.14 5.18
N LYS A 202 -0.08 8.25 5.89
CA LYS A 202 1.04 8.46 6.82
C LYS A 202 0.98 7.59 8.07
N MET A 203 -0.15 6.96 8.37
CA MET A 203 -0.28 6.00 9.47
C MET A 203 0.16 4.59 9.08
N ILE A 204 0.36 4.33 7.78
CA ILE A 204 0.92 3.06 7.31
C ILE A 204 2.44 3.15 7.41
N ILE A 205 2.99 2.52 8.43
CA ILE A 205 4.42 2.56 8.71
C ILE A 205 5.02 1.18 8.43
N ALA A 206 6.03 1.17 7.56
CA ALA A 206 6.86 0.00 7.31
C ALA A 206 8.23 0.21 7.95
N ALA A 207 8.70 -0.78 8.71
CA ALA A 207 10.05 -0.77 9.27
C ALA A 207 10.93 -1.74 8.49
N THR A 208 12.09 -1.25 8.04
CA THR A 208 13.13 -2.06 7.41
C THR A 208 14.39 -2.01 8.27
N GLY A 209 15.00 -3.17 8.51
CA GLY A 209 16.32 -3.23 9.12
C GLY A 209 17.38 -2.97 8.05
N LEU A 210 18.24 -1.96 8.28
CA LEU A 210 19.49 -1.82 7.53
C LEU A 210 20.49 -2.75 8.20
N THR A 211 20.93 -3.78 7.47
CA THR A 211 22.16 -4.49 7.80
C THR A 211 23.27 -3.83 7.00
N ASP A 212 24.10 -3.03 7.67
CA ASP A 212 25.40 -2.64 7.12
C ASP A 212 26.28 -3.90 7.15
N GLU A 213 26.50 -4.52 6.00
CA GLU A 213 27.60 -5.44 5.72
C GLU A 213 28.53 -4.82 4.68
#